data_1bab33243774cff021fc6c1a13989a35
#
_entry.id   1bab33243774cff021fc6c1a13989a35
#
_cell.length_a   1.000
_cell.length_b   1.000
_cell.length_c   1.000
_cell.angle_alpha   90.00
_cell.angle_beta   90.00
_cell.angle_gamma   90.00
#
_symmetry.space_group_name_H-M   'P 1'
#
loop_
_entity.id
_entity.type
_entity.pdbx_description
1 polymer ?
#
loop_
_entity_poly.entity_id
_entity_poly.type
_entity_poly.pdbx_seq_one_letter_code
_entity_poly.pdbx_strand_id
1 'polypeptide(L)'
;MAIEYTDDDRKKDFDFFLSNYDDFYKKYGNCYIAIRRNKIIGVFKEEKQALDIASSELGYGNFIVQKCNGDETGYTNYITSFQLIKI
;
A
#
# COMPACT_ATOMS: atom_id res chain seq x y z
N MET A 1 -4.39 -20.45 -12.72
CA MET A 1 -5.06 -20.58 -11.45
C MET A 1 -5.05 -19.27 -10.70
N ALA A 2 -6.19 -18.85 -10.24
CA ALA A 2 -6.27 -17.60 -9.49
C ALA A 2 -5.69 -17.80 -8.08
N ILE A 3 -4.85 -16.88 -7.67
CA ILE A 3 -4.31 -16.89 -6.33
C ILE A 3 -4.98 -15.78 -5.56
N GLU A 4 -5.72 -16.17 -4.56
CA GLU A 4 -6.50 -15.22 -3.79
C GLU A 4 -5.60 -14.30 -2.98
N TYR A 5 -5.92 -13.02 -3.00
CA TYR A 5 -5.21 -12.04 -2.19
C TYR A 5 -5.93 -11.92 -0.85
N THR A 6 -5.39 -12.52 0.18
CA THR A 6 -6.04 -12.64 1.47
C THR A 6 -5.69 -11.49 2.40
N ASP A 7 -6.37 -11.44 3.55
CA ASP A 7 -6.00 -10.46 4.58
C ASP A 7 -4.58 -10.70 5.08
N ASP A 8 -4.15 -11.94 5.12
CA ASP A 8 -2.78 -12.25 5.50
C ASP A 8 -1.79 -11.67 4.50
N ASP A 9 -2.11 -11.75 3.21
CA ASP A 9 -1.29 -11.15 2.17
C ASP A 9 -1.23 -9.63 2.33
N ARG A 10 -2.35 -9.00 2.65
CA ARG A 10 -2.37 -7.55 2.87
C ARG A 10 -1.49 -7.16 4.03
N LYS A 11 -1.53 -7.94 5.09
CA LYS A 11 -0.72 -7.67 6.27
C LYS A 11 0.76 -7.80 5.95
N LYS A 12 1.12 -8.81 5.20
CA LYS A 12 2.51 -8.99 4.78
C LYS A 12 2.99 -7.84 3.91
N ASP A 13 2.13 -7.38 3.03
CA ASP A 13 2.48 -6.27 2.16
C ASP A 13 2.61 -4.97 2.95
N PHE A 14 1.79 -4.78 3.97
CA PHE A 14 1.93 -3.63 4.84
C PHE A 14 3.23 -3.70 5.62
N ASP A 15 3.59 -4.89 6.13
CA ASP A 15 4.87 -5.06 6.81
C ASP A 15 6.03 -4.77 5.87
N PHE A 16 5.92 -5.19 4.62
CA PHE A 16 6.92 -4.88 3.61
C PHE A 16 7.06 -3.36 3.43
N PHE A 17 5.94 -2.66 3.37
CA PHE A 17 5.95 -1.21 3.27
C PHE A 17 6.66 -0.58 4.47
N LEU A 18 6.31 -1.00 5.67
CA LEU A 18 6.92 -0.45 6.89
C LEU A 18 8.42 -0.72 6.95
N SER A 19 8.83 -1.91 6.57
CA SER A 19 10.25 -2.29 6.61
C SER A 19 11.09 -1.46 5.66
N ASN A 20 10.48 -0.93 4.60
CA ASN A 20 11.20 -0.19 3.58
C ASN A 20 10.77 1.28 3.52
N TYR A 21 10.05 1.75 4.53
CA TYR A 21 9.44 3.07 4.50
C TYR A 21 10.46 4.19 4.25
N ASP A 22 11.55 4.18 5.00
CA ASP A 22 12.57 5.22 4.85
C ASP A 22 13.19 5.20 3.46
N ASP A 23 13.46 4.03 2.94
CA ASP A 23 14.03 3.88 1.60
C ASP A 23 13.05 4.37 0.55
N PHE A 24 11.77 4.05 0.71
CA PHE A 24 10.74 4.51 -0.21
C PHE A 24 10.65 6.03 -0.21
N TYR A 25 10.68 6.63 0.97
CA TYR A 25 10.60 8.07 1.04
C TYR A 25 11.82 8.74 0.42
N LYS A 26 13.00 8.21 0.68
CA LYS A 26 14.22 8.76 0.09
C LYS A 26 14.21 8.67 -1.43
N LYS A 27 13.63 7.60 -1.94
CA LYS A 27 13.65 7.34 -3.38
C LYS A 27 12.52 8.06 -4.11
N TYR A 28 11.33 8.10 -3.53
CA TYR A 28 10.14 8.58 -4.21
C TYR A 28 9.57 9.87 -3.64
N GLY A 29 9.89 10.21 -2.41
CA GLY A 29 9.32 11.40 -1.77
C GLY A 29 7.86 11.18 -1.39
N ASN A 30 7.10 12.26 -1.34
CA ASN A 30 5.67 12.19 -1.03
C ASN A 30 4.93 11.51 -2.17
N CYS A 31 4.30 10.38 -1.88
CA CYS A 31 3.64 9.61 -2.92
C CYS A 31 2.70 8.59 -2.31
N TYR A 32 2.02 7.87 -3.19
CA TYR A 32 1.21 6.71 -2.83
C TYR A 32 1.80 5.51 -3.55
N ILE A 33 2.02 4.43 -2.83
CA ILE A 33 2.68 3.24 -3.36
C ILE A 33 1.69 2.09 -3.36
N ALA A 34 1.49 1.50 -4.52
CA ALA A 34 0.66 0.31 -4.65
C ALA A 34 1.56 -0.91 -4.55
N ILE A 35 1.18 -1.86 -3.71
CA ILE A 35 1.99 -3.03 -3.39
C ILE A 35 1.15 -4.29 -3.48
N ARG A 36 1.73 -5.32 -4.06
CA ARG A 36 1.11 -6.64 -4.08
C ARG A 36 2.23 -7.69 -4.00
N ARG A 37 2.07 -8.59 -3.03
CA ARG A 37 2.99 -9.72 -2.83
C ARG A 37 4.45 -9.29 -2.77
N ASN A 38 4.70 -8.28 -1.93
CA ASN A 38 6.03 -7.74 -1.67
C ASN A 38 6.67 -7.13 -2.90
N LYS A 39 5.85 -6.64 -3.83
CA LYS A 39 6.35 -5.95 -5.02
C LYS A 39 5.65 -4.61 -5.16
N ILE A 40 6.42 -3.61 -5.56
CA ILE A 40 5.86 -2.30 -5.87
C ILE A 40 5.23 -2.40 -7.25
N ILE A 41 3.91 -2.19 -7.30
CA ILE A 41 3.17 -2.21 -8.56
C ILE A 41 3.28 -0.85 -9.24
N GLY A 42 3.28 0.22 -8.45
CA GLY A 42 3.41 1.55 -8.99
C GLY A 42 3.55 2.58 -7.91
N VAL A 43 4.00 3.76 -8.31
CA VAL A 43 4.18 4.91 -7.42
C VAL A 43 3.42 6.07 -8.04
N PHE A 44 2.56 6.70 -7.26
CA PHE A 44 1.62 7.69 -7.77
C PHE A 44 1.60 8.92 -6.89
N LYS A 45 1.19 10.04 -7.46
CA LYS A 45 1.10 11.29 -6.71
C LYS A 45 -0.23 11.46 -6.01
N GLU A 46 -1.26 10.76 -6.46
CA GLU A 46 -2.59 10.86 -5.90
C GLU A 46 -3.14 9.48 -5.57
N GLU A 47 -3.89 9.41 -4.49
CA GLU A 47 -4.48 8.15 -4.06
C GLU A 47 -5.46 7.60 -5.09
N LYS A 48 -6.29 8.48 -5.62
CA LYS A 48 -7.28 8.05 -6.61
C LYS A 48 -6.61 7.44 -7.83
N GLN A 49 -5.53 8.07 -8.28
CA GLN A 49 -4.78 7.57 -9.42
C GLN A 49 -4.22 6.17 -9.13
N ALA A 50 -3.68 6.00 -7.93
CA ALA A 50 -3.14 4.71 -7.53
C ALA A 50 -4.22 3.64 -7.54
N LEU A 51 -5.38 3.95 -6.96
CA LEU A 51 -6.48 3.00 -6.90
C LEU A 51 -7.00 2.66 -8.27
N ASP A 52 -7.18 3.67 -9.12
CA ASP A 52 -7.73 3.45 -10.47
C ASP A 52 -6.81 2.58 -11.31
N ILE A 53 -5.53 2.91 -11.33
CA ILE A 53 -4.58 2.19 -12.17
C ILE A 53 -4.32 0.79 -11.65
N ALA A 54 -4.09 0.65 -10.36
CA ALA A 54 -3.82 -0.66 -9.79
C ALA A 54 -5.05 -1.58 -9.89
N SER A 55 -6.25 -1.03 -9.70
CA SER A 55 -7.48 -1.82 -9.86
C SER A 55 -7.65 -2.29 -11.28
N SER A 56 -7.29 -1.45 -12.23
CA SER A 56 -7.40 -1.81 -13.64
C SER A 56 -6.47 -2.96 -13.99
N GLU A 57 -5.30 -3.01 -13.38
CA GLU A 57 -4.32 -4.04 -13.70
C GLU A 57 -4.48 -5.30 -12.87
N LEU A 58 -4.85 -5.17 -11.61
CA LEU A 58 -4.84 -6.30 -10.68
C LEU A 58 -6.21 -6.72 -10.19
N GLY A 59 -7.20 -5.89 -10.40
CA GLY A 59 -8.52 -6.11 -9.84
C GLY A 59 -8.64 -5.47 -8.47
N TYR A 60 -9.80 -4.94 -8.20
CA TYR A 60 -10.07 -4.24 -6.95
C TYR A 60 -9.89 -5.18 -5.76
N GLY A 61 -9.19 -4.72 -4.74
CA GLY A 61 -8.99 -5.50 -3.53
C GLY A 61 -7.82 -6.47 -3.56
N ASN A 62 -7.07 -6.51 -4.66
CA ASN A 62 -5.95 -7.44 -4.81
C ASN A 62 -4.59 -6.80 -4.58
N PHE A 63 -4.56 -5.68 -3.87
CA PHE A 63 -3.33 -4.94 -3.59
C PHE A 63 -3.59 -3.99 -2.44
N ILE A 64 -2.53 -3.36 -1.94
CA ILE A 64 -2.69 -2.27 -0.97
C ILE A 64 -2.09 -1.01 -1.56
N VAL A 65 -2.58 0.15 -1.09
CA VAL A 65 -2.01 1.44 -1.43
C VAL A 65 -1.66 2.14 -0.14
N GLN A 66 -0.41 2.59 -0.03
CA GLN A 66 0.07 3.23 1.18
C GLN A 66 0.60 4.61 0.89
N LYS A 67 0.29 5.54 1.78
CA LYS A 67 0.80 6.90 1.68
C LYS A 67 2.21 6.96 2.25
N CYS A 68 3.12 7.50 1.46
CA CYS A 68 4.50 7.69 1.88
C CYS A 68 4.76 9.19 1.96
N ASN A 69 4.82 9.74 3.18
CA ASN A 69 4.92 11.19 3.36
C ASN A 69 6.08 11.61 4.27
N GLY A 70 6.96 10.68 4.58
CA GLY A 70 8.17 11.01 5.31
C GLY A 70 8.04 11.11 6.81
N ASP A 71 6.87 10.82 7.37
CA ASP A 71 6.73 10.81 8.82
C ASP A 71 5.83 9.66 9.26
N GLU A 72 5.81 9.44 10.57
CA GLU A 72 5.09 8.31 11.14
C GLU A 72 3.58 8.41 11.01
N THR A 73 3.06 9.63 10.90
CA THR A 73 1.62 9.78 10.87
C THR A 73 0.98 9.10 9.68
N GLY A 74 1.72 9.00 8.57
CA GLY A 74 1.19 8.34 7.39
C GLY A 74 0.79 6.91 7.66
N TYR A 75 1.70 6.11 8.17
CA TYR A 75 1.40 4.71 8.40
C TYR A 75 0.72 4.46 9.74
N THR A 76 0.94 5.32 10.72
CA THR A 76 0.24 5.19 11.98
C THR A 76 -1.26 5.39 11.79
N ASN A 77 -1.63 6.41 11.02
CA ASN A 77 -3.03 6.64 10.71
C ASN A 77 -3.63 5.47 9.95
N TYR A 78 -2.87 4.90 9.03
CA TYR A 78 -3.35 3.76 8.29
C TYR A 78 -3.59 2.57 9.21
N ILE A 79 -2.69 2.31 10.14
CA ILE A 79 -2.85 1.20 11.07
C ILE A 79 -4.13 1.38 11.89
N THR A 80 -4.37 2.59 12.35
CA THR A 80 -5.58 2.89 13.11
C THR A 80 -6.83 2.66 12.26
N SER A 81 -6.81 3.15 11.03
CA SER A 81 -7.94 2.97 10.13
C SER A 81 -8.17 1.50 9.82
N PHE A 82 -7.09 0.78 9.63
CA PHE A 82 -7.18 -0.66 9.34
C PHE A 82 -7.84 -1.40 10.49
N GLN A 83 -7.46 -1.07 11.72
CA GLN A 83 -8.06 -1.70 12.88
C GLN A 83 -9.55 -1.38 12.99
N LEU A 84 -9.91 -0.15 12.71
CA LEU A 84 -11.32 0.23 12.73
C LEU A 84 -12.12 -0.52 11.68
N ILE A 85 -11.55 -0.69 10.52
CA ILE A 85 -12.22 -1.40 9.43
C ILE A 85 -12.45 -2.85 9.80
N LYS A 86 -11.50 -3.45 10.48
CA LYS A 86 -11.61 -4.85 10.85
C LYS A 86 -12.66 -5.09 11.91
N ILE A 87 -12.93 -4.11 12.70
CA ILE A 87 -13.95 -4.22 13.73
C ILE A 87 -15.33 -4.08 13.11
#